data_8bd856071e77ddca8b1e761fcf5b9347
#
_entry.id   8bd856071e77ddca8b1e761fcf5b9347
#
_cell.length_a   1.000
_cell.length_b   1.000
_cell.length_c   1.000
_cell.angle_alpha   90.00
_cell.angle_beta   90.00
_cell.angle_gamma   90.00
#
_symmetry.space_group_name_H-M   'P 1'
#
loop_
_entity.id
_entity.type
_entity.pdbx_description
1 polymer ?
#
loop_
_entity_poly.entity_id
_entity_poly.type
_entity_poly.pdbx_seq_one_letter_code
_entity_poly.pdbx_strand_id
1 'polypeptide(L)'
;MREIKRLLFISANRLADPYPVYPIGLSYLQTYLKERAPWIETELCDMNLTDIEGLKKRITGNSPDYIGISFRNIDGANSLDRTSFIPGYSEIVKAVRETTDSPLIIGGAGFSVYPEILFKILSPDYGIVGEGEESLRLLLEAIESGGSKDGIEGLISAGTSGKVQHPHTKYLSSLNLSFDERLSDFYWEKSGMLNIQTKRGCCYNCIYCSYPIIDGRKVRTLDTDLIVDTLVRLYKEKGINYVFFTDSVFNIHNSYNAELAEKIIKSGIKINWGAYFSPHNLTDDLMGLFRRSGLKHIEFGTESLCTEQMHRYGKNFSFDDVLFSSELCLKHNVFYAHFLILGGIGETEKTLRETMENSLKIKYSVFFPYIGMRIYPGTPLQRMAIADGKISAEDTLLEPTYYLSDDFNLAECRRMAAETGKAWIFPDDPLADDIERMRVVKKKKGLIWEYLRKP
;
A
#
# COMPACT_ATOMS: atom_id res chain seq x y z
N MET A 1 39.10 6.68 -6.23
CA MET A 1 37.80 6.04 -5.83
C MET A 1 37.07 7.07 -5.00
N ARG A 2 35.77 7.22 -5.17
CA ARG A 2 34.96 8.03 -4.23
C ARG A 2 35.04 7.37 -2.84
N GLU A 3 35.04 8.19 -1.81
CA GLU A 3 34.90 7.75 -0.42
C GLU A 3 33.55 7.06 -0.25
N ILE A 4 33.51 5.96 0.50
CA ILE A 4 32.26 5.25 0.80
C ILE A 4 31.48 6.07 1.84
N LYS A 5 30.22 6.33 1.55
CA LYS A 5 29.27 7.03 2.42
C LYS A 5 28.19 6.07 2.93
N ARG A 6 27.75 6.25 4.16
CA ARG A 6 26.76 5.41 4.82
C ARG A 6 25.42 6.10 4.87
N LEU A 7 24.40 5.45 4.35
CA LEU A 7 23.00 5.89 4.41
C LEU A 7 22.20 4.92 5.27
N LEU A 8 21.70 5.41 6.41
CA LEU A 8 20.77 4.66 7.25
C LEU A 8 19.33 4.96 6.80
N PHE A 9 18.65 3.95 6.27
CA PHE A 9 17.23 4.00 6.03
C PHE A 9 16.44 3.61 7.29
N ILE A 10 15.38 4.35 7.58
CA ILE A 10 14.46 4.09 8.69
C ILE A 10 13.07 3.84 8.12
N SER A 11 12.54 2.65 8.33
CA SER A 11 11.12 2.32 8.13
C SER A 11 10.35 2.75 9.36
N ALA A 12 9.64 3.88 9.27
CA ALA A 12 8.98 4.49 10.42
C ALA A 12 7.62 3.87 10.76
N ASN A 13 7.08 3.00 9.89
CA ASN A 13 5.76 2.39 10.08
C ASN A 13 5.79 1.33 11.19
N ARG A 14 4.90 1.49 12.18
CA ARG A 14 4.73 0.56 13.31
C ARG A 14 3.37 -0.16 13.29
N LEU A 15 2.59 0.01 12.20
CA LEU A 15 1.29 -0.64 12.08
C LEU A 15 1.48 -2.14 11.88
N ALA A 16 1.03 -2.91 12.85
CA ALA A 16 1.15 -4.37 12.87
C ALA A 16 -0.19 -5.10 12.76
N ASP A 17 -1.31 -4.38 12.79
CA ASP A 17 -2.64 -4.96 12.71
C ASP A 17 -3.18 -4.89 11.26
N PRO A 18 -3.78 -5.98 10.74
CA PRO A 18 -3.85 -7.36 11.25
C PRO A 18 -2.53 -8.12 11.13
N TYR A 19 -1.54 -7.60 10.45
CA TYR A 19 -0.15 -8.07 10.33
C TYR A 19 0.76 -6.97 9.79
N PRO A 20 2.03 -6.96 10.18
CA PRO A 20 2.97 -5.97 9.69
C PRO A 20 3.30 -6.19 8.21
N VAL A 21 3.57 -5.11 7.49
CA VAL A 21 3.84 -5.12 6.03
C VAL A 21 5.29 -4.74 5.77
N TYR A 22 6.00 -5.60 5.03
CA TYR A 22 7.40 -5.40 4.67
C TYR A 22 7.63 -4.07 3.94
N PRO A 23 8.67 -3.28 4.31
CA PRO A 23 8.94 -1.96 3.74
C PRO A 23 9.59 -2.02 2.34
N ILE A 24 8.87 -2.57 1.37
CA ILE A 24 9.36 -2.88 0.02
C ILE A 24 9.97 -1.66 -0.70
N GLY A 25 9.43 -0.45 -0.51
CA GLY A 25 9.95 0.77 -1.11
C GLY A 25 11.42 1.04 -0.73
N LEU A 26 11.79 0.78 0.53
CA LEU A 26 13.18 0.92 0.98
C LEU A 26 14.09 -0.13 0.37
N SER A 27 13.61 -1.35 0.16
CA SER A 27 14.39 -2.38 -0.53
C SER A 27 14.63 -2.08 -2.01
N TYR A 28 13.67 -1.45 -2.70
CA TYR A 28 13.90 -0.93 -4.05
C TYR A 28 14.98 0.15 -4.04
N LEU A 29 14.91 1.11 -3.11
CA LEU A 29 15.94 2.16 -2.97
C LEU A 29 17.32 1.58 -2.68
N GLN A 30 17.44 0.64 -1.74
CA GLN A 30 18.72 -0.03 -1.43
C GLN A 30 19.29 -0.76 -2.65
N THR A 31 18.46 -1.53 -3.34
CA THR A 31 18.89 -2.29 -4.52
C THR A 31 19.33 -1.34 -5.63
N TYR A 32 18.57 -0.28 -5.88
CA TYR A 32 18.90 0.72 -6.91
C TYR A 32 20.20 1.46 -6.60
N LEU A 33 20.40 1.91 -5.36
CA LEU A 33 21.63 2.58 -4.95
C LEU A 33 22.84 1.64 -5.04
N LYS A 34 22.71 0.39 -4.63
CA LYS A 34 23.77 -0.61 -4.78
C LYS A 34 24.24 -0.78 -6.23
N GLU A 35 23.32 -0.71 -7.19
CA GLU A 35 23.62 -0.85 -8.61
C GLU A 35 24.13 0.44 -9.26
N ARG A 36 23.59 1.59 -8.87
CA ARG A 36 23.79 2.87 -9.56
C ARG A 36 24.67 3.88 -8.83
N ALA A 37 24.86 3.67 -7.53
CA ALA A 37 25.70 4.51 -6.68
C ALA A 37 26.50 3.63 -5.69
N PRO A 38 27.40 2.74 -6.15
CA PRO A 38 28.10 1.76 -5.31
C PRO A 38 29.01 2.38 -4.25
N TRP A 39 29.17 3.69 -4.25
CA TRP A 39 29.85 4.46 -3.21
C TRP A 39 28.93 4.78 -2.01
N ILE A 40 27.64 4.40 -2.06
CA ILE A 40 26.70 4.47 -0.93
C ILE A 40 26.49 3.06 -0.37
N GLU A 41 26.92 2.87 0.86
CA GLU A 41 26.53 1.70 1.66
C GLU A 41 25.22 2.00 2.40
N THR A 42 24.24 1.12 2.26
CA THR A 42 22.92 1.30 2.86
C THR A 42 22.68 0.30 3.98
N GLU A 43 22.11 0.77 5.07
CA GLU A 43 21.58 -0.06 6.17
C GLU A 43 20.09 0.23 6.36
N LEU A 44 19.30 -0.76 6.79
CA LEU A 44 17.88 -0.62 7.05
C LEU A 44 17.56 -0.85 8.54
N CYS A 45 16.96 0.16 9.17
CA CYS A 45 16.42 0.13 10.52
C CYS A 45 14.89 0.13 10.44
N ASP A 46 14.25 -0.95 10.90
CA ASP A 46 12.80 -1.06 10.93
C ASP A 46 12.27 -0.84 12.35
N MET A 47 11.35 0.11 12.51
CA MET A 47 10.76 0.46 13.80
C MET A 47 9.79 -0.59 14.35
N ASN A 48 9.49 -1.65 13.58
CA ASN A 48 8.83 -2.86 14.11
C ASN A 48 9.81 -3.79 14.84
N LEU A 49 11.13 -3.60 14.66
CA LEU A 49 12.19 -4.42 15.27
C LEU A 49 13.00 -3.69 16.32
N THR A 50 12.75 -2.41 16.54
CA THR A 50 13.50 -1.59 17.48
C THR A 50 12.62 -0.47 18.04
N ASP A 51 13.03 0.07 19.18
CA ASP A 51 12.45 1.27 19.78
C ASP A 51 13.31 2.51 19.50
N ILE A 52 12.93 3.64 20.07
CA ILE A 52 13.66 4.92 19.93
C ILE A 52 15.09 4.83 20.47
N GLU A 53 15.29 4.19 21.61
CA GLU A 53 16.61 4.04 22.21
C GLU A 53 17.52 3.13 21.38
N GLY A 54 16.97 2.06 20.81
CA GLY A 54 17.68 1.20 19.86
C GLY A 54 18.04 1.92 18.57
N LEU A 55 17.15 2.80 18.06
CA LEU A 55 17.45 3.67 16.92
C LEU A 55 18.62 4.61 17.22
N LYS A 56 18.59 5.33 18.37
CA LYS A 56 19.69 6.23 18.78
C LYS A 56 21.02 5.50 18.90
N LYS A 57 21.04 4.32 19.54
CA LYS A 57 22.25 3.48 19.64
C LYS A 57 22.79 3.09 18.26
N ARG A 58 21.91 2.77 17.30
CA ARG A 58 22.30 2.41 15.94
C ARG A 58 22.91 3.59 15.20
N ILE A 59 22.32 4.79 15.31
CA ILE A 59 22.85 6.00 14.72
C ILE A 59 24.24 6.33 15.31
N THR A 60 24.38 6.32 16.64
CA THR A 60 25.65 6.58 17.30
C THR A 60 26.73 5.55 16.94
N GLY A 61 26.37 4.26 16.90
CA GLY A 61 27.31 3.19 16.60
C GLY A 61 27.82 3.16 15.16
N ASN A 62 26.97 3.52 14.21
CA ASN A 62 27.27 3.43 12.77
C ASN A 62 27.71 4.77 12.17
N SER A 63 27.46 5.89 12.86
CA SER A 63 27.77 7.25 12.40
C SER A 63 27.44 7.46 10.91
N PRO A 64 26.17 7.31 10.50
CA PRO A 64 25.80 7.41 9.08
C PRO A 64 26.01 8.84 8.56
N ASP A 65 26.45 8.96 7.30
CA ASP A 65 26.61 10.24 6.60
C ASP A 65 25.25 10.84 6.20
N TYR A 66 24.24 10.00 6.05
CA TYR A 66 22.87 10.37 5.64
C TYR A 66 21.83 9.56 6.40
N ILE A 67 20.68 10.17 6.65
CA ILE A 67 19.49 9.48 7.19
C ILE A 67 18.36 9.60 6.18
N GLY A 68 17.75 8.47 5.81
CA GLY A 68 16.54 8.40 4.98
C GLY A 68 15.38 7.84 5.79
N ILE A 69 14.25 8.56 5.91
CA ILE A 69 13.05 8.05 6.61
C ILE A 69 11.92 7.85 5.62
N SER A 70 11.31 6.68 5.65
CA SER A 70 10.13 6.36 4.84
C SER A 70 8.87 6.34 5.68
N PHE A 71 7.89 7.19 5.32
CA PHE A 71 6.53 7.17 5.86
C PHE A 71 5.60 6.44 4.89
N ARG A 72 5.15 5.26 5.27
CA ARG A 72 4.25 4.47 4.42
C ARG A 72 2.81 5.00 4.48
N ASN A 73 2.27 5.13 5.67
CA ASN A 73 0.91 5.59 5.94
C ASN A 73 0.97 6.80 6.88
N ILE A 74 -0.08 7.61 6.90
CA ILE A 74 -0.21 8.72 7.86
C ILE A 74 -1.28 8.46 8.92
N ASP A 75 -2.19 7.54 8.62
CA ASP A 75 -3.27 7.08 9.50
C ASP A 75 -3.69 5.65 9.15
N GLY A 76 -4.60 5.08 9.92
CA GLY A 76 -5.16 3.75 9.72
C GLY A 76 -6.26 3.68 8.66
N ALA A 77 -6.64 4.80 8.02
CA ALA A 77 -7.77 4.93 7.10
C ALA A 77 -9.09 4.35 7.66
N ASN A 78 -9.25 4.35 8.98
CA ASN A 78 -10.41 3.83 9.70
C ASN A 78 -11.13 4.97 10.43
N SER A 79 -12.38 5.26 10.07
CA SER A 79 -13.15 6.35 10.68
C SER A 79 -13.60 6.06 12.11
N LEU A 80 -13.63 4.80 12.51
CA LEU A 80 -13.99 4.35 13.85
C LEU A 80 -12.80 4.46 14.82
N ASP A 81 -11.57 4.41 14.28
CA ASP A 81 -10.32 4.70 14.99
C ASP A 81 -9.51 5.71 14.17
N ARG A 82 -9.64 6.99 14.50
CA ARG A 82 -8.99 8.10 13.77
C ARG A 82 -7.54 8.31 14.21
N THR A 83 -6.81 7.23 14.47
CA THR A 83 -5.42 7.31 14.90
C THR A 83 -4.53 7.90 13.80
N SER A 84 -3.87 9.02 14.11
CA SER A 84 -2.83 9.64 13.30
C SER A 84 -1.46 9.04 13.65
N PHE A 85 -0.63 8.74 12.65
CA PHE A 85 0.74 8.25 12.86
C PHE A 85 1.78 9.38 12.91
N ILE A 86 1.39 10.62 12.64
CA ILE A 86 2.26 11.79 12.60
C ILE A 86 3.00 12.03 13.92
N PRO A 87 2.35 11.91 15.12
CA PRO A 87 3.06 12.05 16.39
C PRO A 87 4.24 11.07 16.53
N GLY A 88 4.05 9.80 16.15
CA GLY A 88 5.11 8.79 16.17
C GLY A 88 6.24 9.10 15.19
N TYR A 89 5.93 9.66 14.03
CA TYR A 89 6.95 10.11 13.06
C TYR A 89 7.73 11.32 13.58
N SER A 90 7.06 12.27 14.24
CA SER A 90 7.71 13.41 14.88
C SER A 90 8.68 12.96 15.99
N GLU A 91 8.31 11.94 16.76
CA GLU A 91 9.18 11.33 17.77
C GLU A 91 10.46 10.73 17.14
N ILE A 92 10.31 9.98 16.03
CA ILE A 92 11.46 9.41 15.31
C ILE A 92 12.37 10.51 14.76
N VAL A 93 11.80 11.54 14.11
CA VAL A 93 12.57 12.67 13.57
C VAL A 93 13.31 13.42 14.68
N LYS A 94 12.63 13.66 15.81
CA LYS A 94 13.26 14.28 16.99
C LYS A 94 14.42 13.44 17.50
N ALA A 95 14.25 12.13 17.65
CA ALA A 95 15.30 11.23 18.08
C ALA A 95 16.53 11.24 17.15
N VAL A 96 16.30 11.31 15.83
CA VAL A 96 17.38 11.44 14.83
C VAL A 96 18.13 12.74 15.05
N ARG A 97 17.42 13.89 15.14
CA ARG A 97 18.04 15.21 15.31
C ARG A 97 18.79 15.38 16.64
N GLU A 98 18.35 14.69 17.69
CA GLU A 98 19.07 14.67 18.98
C GLU A 98 20.37 13.86 18.94
N THR A 99 20.54 13.01 17.91
CA THR A 99 21.63 12.03 17.86
C THR A 99 22.66 12.34 16.77
N THR A 100 22.28 13.02 15.70
CA THR A 100 23.18 13.33 14.57
C THR A 100 22.76 14.59 13.82
N ASP A 101 23.77 15.30 13.27
CA ASP A 101 23.59 16.42 12.34
C ASP A 101 23.58 15.97 10.85
N SER A 102 23.63 14.68 10.60
CA SER A 102 23.62 14.14 9.23
C SER A 102 22.38 14.59 8.46
N PRO A 103 22.50 14.93 7.17
CA PRO A 103 21.35 15.32 6.34
C PRO A 103 20.21 14.31 6.43
N LEU A 104 19.02 14.82 6.76
CA LEU A 104 17.80 14.04 6.91
C LEU A 104 16.92 14.18 5.68
N ILE A 105 16.63 13.05 5.05
CA ILE A 105 15.81 12.94 3.84
C ILE A 105 14.54 12.18 4.20
N ILE A 106 13.36 12.74 3.89
CA ILE A 106 12.08 12.08 4.14
C ILE A 106 11.39 11.76 2.83
N GLY A 107 10.76 10.59 2.76
CA GLY A 107 9.98 10.15 1.60
C GLY A 107 8.92 9.12 1.95
N GLY A 108 8.45 8.40 0.93
CA GLY A 108 7.46 7.34 1.03
C GLY A 108 6.05 7.80 0.69
N ALA A 109 5.12 6.82 0.60
CA ALA A 109 3.75 7.06 0.12
C ALA A 109 2.98 8.06 1.01
N GLY A 110 3.10 7.94 2.34
CA GLY A 110 2.44 8.86 3.27
C GLY A 110 2.98 10.29 3.16
N PHE A 111 4.31 10.45 2.99
CA PHE A 111 4.89 11.76 2.74
C PHE A 111 4.40 12.36 1.42
N SER A 112 4.29 11.53 0.36
CA SER A 112 3.89 11.97 -0.98
C SER A 112 2.44 12.50 -1.04
N VAL A 113 1.58 12.13 -0.10
CA VAL A 113 0.21 12.67 -0.02
C VAL A 113 0.16 14.05 0.62
N TYR A 114 1.05 14.36 1.57
CA TYR A 114 1.09 15.62 2.33
C TYR A 114 2.48 16.27 2.36
N PRO A 115 3.14 16.43 1.21
CA PRO A 115 4.56 16.71 1.18
C PRO A 115 4.92 18.06 1.81
N GLU A 116 4.24 19.15 1.45
CA GLU A 116 4.56 20.51 1.92
C GLU A 116 4.29 20.66 3.43
N ILE A 117 3.19 20.10 3.92
CA ILE A 117 2.81 20.17 5.33
C ILE A 117 3.78 19.35 6.19
N LEU A 118 4.06 18.11 5.79
CA LEU A 118 4.98 17.23 6.52
C LEU A 118 6.40 17.79 6.48
N PHE A 119 6.83 18.37 5.35
CA PHE A 119 8.12 19.04 5.26
C PHE A 119 8.23 20.19 6.28
N LYS A 120 7.17 21.01 6.38
CA LYS A 120 7.13 22.14 7.34
C LYS A 120 7.13 21.66 8.79
N ILE A 121 6.33 20.65 9.13
CA ILE A 121 6.16 20.16 10.52
C ILE A 121 7.43 19.43 11.00
N LEU A 122 8.00 18.57 10.15
CA LEU A 122 9.09 17.68 10.52
C LEU A 122 10.47 18.29 10.26
N SER A 123 10.54 19.38 9.49
CA SER A 123 11.75 20.14 9.18
C SER A 123 12.95 19.27 8.77
N PRO A 124 12.81 18.36 7.77
CA PRO A 124 13.94 17.66 7.22
C PRO A 124 14.81 18.59 6.38
N ASP A 125 16.02 18.17 6.01
CA ASP A 125 16.84 18.90 5.03
C ASP A 125 16.27 18.75 3.63
N TYR A 126 15.76 17.54 3.31
CA TYR A 126 15.20 17.20 2.01
C TYR A 126 13.95 16.32 2.14
N GLY A 127 13.05 16.45 1.17
CA GLY A 127 11.91 15.57 0.97
C GLY A 127 11.88 15.04 -0.47
N ILE A 128 11.47 13.78 -0.66
CA ILE A 128 11.29 13.18 -1.99
C ILE A 128 9.85 12.69 -2.11
N VAL A 129 9.13 13.23 -3.08
CA VAL A 129 7.72 12.93 -3.40
C VAL A 129 7.65 11.95 -4.55
N GLY A 130 6.84 10.90 -4.45
CA GLY A 130 6.68 9.88 -5.48
C GLY A 130 7.81 8.85 -5.48
N GLU A 131 8.23 8.41 -6.67
CA GLU A 131 9.29 7.41 -6.84
C GLU A 131 10.65 8.00 -6.47
N GLY A 132 11.32 7.37 -5.52
CA GLY A 132 12.54 7.95 -4.92
C GLY A 132 13.85 7.45 -5.51
N GLU A 133 13.86 6.40 -6.33
CA GLU A 133 15.08 5.69 -6.71
C GLU A 133 16.10 6.61 -7.41
N GLU A 134 15.69 7.26 -8.49
CA GLU A 134 16.58 8.16 -9.23
C GLU A 134 16.76 9.51 -8.54
N SER A 135 15.71 10.04 -7.94
CA SER A 135 15.74 11.34 -7.25
C SER A 135 16.70 11.31 -6.05
N LEU A 136 16.68 10.23 -5.27
CA LEU A 136 17.59 10.05 -4.13
C LEU A 136 19.05 9.93 -4.62
N ARG A 137 19.30 9.13 -5.65
CA ARG A 137 20.64 8.99 -6.23
C ARG A 137 21.20 10.34 -6.69
N LEU A 138 20.41 11.11 -7.45
CA LEU A 138 20.80 12.43 -7.92
C LEU A 138 21.02 13.42 -6.79
N LEU A 139 20.17 13.39 -5.77
CA LEU A 139 20.32 14.22 -4.57
C LEU A 139 21.63 13.94 -3.85
N LEU A 140 21.94 12.67 -3.59
CA LEU A 140 23.19 12.29 -2.92
C LEU A 140 24.43 12.69 -3.75
N GLU A 141 24.39 12.52 -5.07
CA GLU A 141 25.46 13.00 -5.98
C GLU A 141 25.63 14.52 -5.93
N ALA A 142 24.52 15.27 -5.92
CA ALA A 142 24.56 16.72 -5.84
C ALA A 142 25.10 17.22 -4.49
N ILE A 143 24.77 16.55 -3.38
CA ILE A 143 25.30 16.88 -2.05
C ILE A 143 26.82 16.66 -2.03
N GLU A 144 27.30 15.48 -2.44
CA GLU A 144 28.72 15.13 -2.40
C GLU A 144 29.60 15.99 -3.35
N SER A 145 29.05 16.38 -4.48
CA SER A 145 29.79 17.20 -5.45
C SER A 145 29.68 18.71 -5.19
N GLY A 146 28.84 19.15 -4.25
CA GLY A 146 28.44 20.55 -4.11
C GLY A 146 27.70 21.10 -5.33
N GLY A 147 27.11 20.19 -6.16
CA GLY A 147 26.43 20.52 -7.38
C GLY A 147 25.02 21.07 -7.19
N SER A 148 24.42 21.53 -8.31
CA SER A 148 23.03 22.00 -8.32
C SER A 148 22.06 20.84 -8.03
N LYS A 149 21.03 21.15 -7.27
CA LYS A 149 19.89 20.28 -6.99
C LYS A 149 18.69 20.61 -7.90
N ASP A 150 18.83 21.65 -8.76
CA ASP A 150 17.78 22.05 -9.70
C ASP A 150 17.49 20.92 -10.69
N GLY A 151 16.22 20.74 -11.00
CA GLY A 151 15.77 19.74 -11.95
C GLY A 151 15.68 18.30 -11.38
N ILE A 152 16.00 18.08 -10.09
CA ILE A 152 15.73 16.79 -9.46
C ILE A 152 14.22 16.65 -9.26
N GLU A 153 13.62 15.70 -9.97
CA GLU A 153 12.17 15.48 -9.93
C GLU A 153 11.72 14.99 -8.54
N GLY A 154 10.61 15.50 -8.06
CA GLY A 154 10.04 15.16 -6.74
C GLY A 154 10.78 15.75 -5.53
N LEU A 155 11.88 16.48 -5.71
CA LEU A 155 12.64 17.04 -4.61
C LEU A 155 11.93 18.24 -3.95
N ILE A 156 11.95 18.26 -2.63
CA ILE A 156 11.60 19.39 -1.77
C ILE A 156 12.81 19.72 -0.90
N SER A 157 13.11 21.00 -0.75
CA SER A 157 14.15 21.50 0.17
C SER A 157 13.79 22.91 0.67
N ALA A 158 14.54 23.43 1.62
CA ALA A 158 14.39 24.81 2.07
C ALA A 158 14.58 25.81 0.91
N GLY A 159 15.49 25.52 -0.03
CA GLY A 159 15.71 26.34 -1.24
C GLY A 159 14.52 26.39 -2.19
N THR A 160 13.61 25.39 -2.14
CA THR A 160 12.37 25.38 -2.92
C THR A 160 11.17 25.96 -2.17
N SER A 161 11.40 26.63 -1.05
CA SER A 161 10.35 27.11 -0.14
C SER A 161 9.40 26.00 0.33
N GLY A 162 9.90 24.75 0.43
CA GLY A 162 9.13 23.59 0.85
C GLY A 162 8.13 23.08 -0.20
N LYS A 163 8.31 23.42 -1.48
CA LYS A 163 7.40 23.01 -2.57
C LYS A 163 8.12 22.11 -3.58
N VAL A 164 7.35 21.22 -4.20
CA VAL A 164 7.81 20.44 -5.35
C VAL A 164 7.84 21.34 -6.57
N GLN A 165 9.04 21.62 -7.11
CA GLN A 165 9.19 22.43 -8.31
C GLN A 165 9.14 21.61 -9.60
N HIS A 166 9.67 20.38 -9.56
CA HIS A 166 9.74 19.48 -10.71
C HIS A 166 9.00 18.17 -10.38
N PRO A 167 7.72 18.03 -10.76
CA PRO A 167 6.99 16.78 -10.59
C PRO A 167 7.62 15.69 -11.49
N HIS A 168 7.42 14.41 -11.12
CA HIS A 168 7.93 13.29 -11.90
C HIS A 168 7.35 13.26 -13.31
N THR A 169 8.21 13.21 -14.30
CA THR A 169 7.91 13.04 -15.73
C THR A 169 8.58 11.79 -16.30
N LYS A 170 9.68 11.37 -15.69
CA LYS A 170 10.45 10.18 -16.04
C LYS A 170 10.28 9.12 -14.97
N TYR A 171 10.07 7.90 -15.40
CA TYR A 171 9.82 6.76 -14.53
C TYR A 171 10.68 5.57 -14.94
N LEU A 172 11.10 4.80 -13.94
CA LEU A 172 11.86 3.58 -14.19
C LEU A 172 10.94 2.42 -14.57
N SER A 173 11.31 1.68 -15.60
CA SER A 173 10.59 0.48 -16.07
C SER A 173 11.28 -0.83 -15.68
N SER A 174 12.54 -0.76 -15.25
CA SER A 174 13.32 -1.92 -14.83
C SER A 174 13.92 -1.63 -13.46
N LEU A 175 13.46 -2.38 -12.47
CA LEU A 175 13.88 -2.29 -11.08
C LEU A 175 14.13 -3.68 -10.53
N ASN A 176 15.35 -3.93 -10.09
CA ASN A 176 15.68 -5.10 -9.31
C ASN A 176 15.18 -4.95 -7.88
N LEU A 177 14.86 -6.06 -7.25
CA LEU A 177 14.47 -6.12 -5.85
C LEU A 177 15.31 -7.16 -5.11
N SER A 178 16.00 -6.70 -4.08
CA SER A 178 16.69 -7.54 -3.09
C SER A 178 16.07 -7.30 -1.73
N PHE A 179 15.72 -8.36 -1.04
CA PHE A 179 15.17 -8.26 0.30
C PHE A 179 16.29 -8.25 1.35
N ASP A 180 16.15 -7.39 2.36
CA ASP A 180 16.97 -7.51 3.58
C ASP A 180 16.67 -8.86 4.25
N GLU A 181 17.73 -9.59 4.58
CA GLU A 181 17.62 -10.97 5.07
C GLU A 181 16.87 -11.05 6.39
N ARG A 182 17.27 -10.24 7.37
CA ARG A 182 16.68 -10.21 8.71
C ARG A 182 15.22 -9.76 8.67
N LEU A 183 14.91 -8.76 7.84
CA LEU A 183 13.54 -8.27 7.70
C LEU A 183 12.67 -9.28 6.98
N SER A 184 13.17 -9.93 5.91
CA SER A 184 12.39 -10.93 5.20
C SER A 184 11.97 -12.08 6.12
N ASP A 185 12.88 -12.54 7.01
CA ASP A 185 12.59 -13.59 7.97
C ASP A 185 11.52 -13.15 9.00
N PHE A 186 11.66 -11.94 9.56
CA PHE A 186 10.68 -11.37 10.49
C PHE A 186 9.29 -11.26 9.87
N TYR A 187 9.19 -10.65 8.69
CA TYR A 187 7.90 -10.47 8.02
C TYR A 187 7.30 -11.77 7.52
N TRP A 188 8.14 -12.72 7.09
CA TRP A 188 7.68 -14.07 6.75
C TRP A 188 7.11 -14.80 7.96
N GLU A 189 7.73 -14.64 9.12
CA GLU A 189 7.21 -15.22 10.34
C GLU A 189 5.91 -14.58 10.79
N LYS A 190 5.88 -13.24 10.86
CA LYS A 190 4.74 -12.46 11.40
C LYS A 190 3.56 -12.36 10.44
N SER A 191 3.81 -12.03 9.18
CA SER A 191 2.75 -11.83 8.18
C SER A 191 2.43 -13.08 7.37
N GLY A 192 3.38 -14.01 7.27
CA GLY A 192 3.24 -15.21 6.44
C GLY A 192 3.31 -14.92 4.94
N MET A 193 3.77 -13.73 4.55
CA MET A 193 3.92 -13.32 3.15
C MET A 193 4.93 -12.17 3.04
N LEU A 194 5.50 -12.02 1.83
CA LEU A 194 6.23 -10.82 1.44
C LEU A 194 5.50 -10.11 0.29
N ASN A 195 5.77 -8.81 0.17
CA ASN A 195 5.15 -7.97 -0.86
C ASN A 195 6.06 -7.84 -2.08
N ILE A 196 5.47 -7.83 -3.27
CA ILE A 196 6.16 -7.56 -4.53
C ILE A 196 5.27 -6.64 -5.38
N GLN A 197 5.86 -5.67 -6.08
CA GLN A 197 5.17 -4.89 -7.10
C GLN A 197 5.44 -5.49 -8.48
N THR A 198 4.41 -5.50 -9.32
CA THR A 198 4.54 -5.83 -10.75
C THR A 198 4.29 -4.63 -11.64
N LYS A 199 3.56 -3.65 -11.10
CA LYS A 199 3.20 -2.40 -11.78
C LYS A 199 3.17 -1.25 -10.79
N ARG A 200 3.35 -0.02 -11.29
CA ARG A 200 3.14 1.24 -10.58
C ARG A 200 2.18 2.13 -11.36
N GLY A 201 1.47 3.00 -10.66
CA GLY A 201 0.45 3.89 -11.21
C GLY A 201 -0.93 3.25 -11.32
N CYS A 202 -1.97 4.10 -11.43
CA CYS A 202 -3.35 3.67 -11.56
C CYS A 202 -4.13 4.57 -12.50
N CYS A 203 -4.73 3.99 -13.55
CA CYS A 203 -5.50 4.74 -14.54
C CYS A 203 -6.96 4.99 -14.16
N TYR A 204 -7.44 4.38 -13.07
CA TYR A 204 -8.85 4.52 -12.64
C TYR A 204 -9.13 5.89 -11.99
N ASN A 205 -10.41 6.24 -11.96
CA ASN A 205 -10.91 7.54 -11.50
C ASN A 205 -11.68 7.46 -10.18
N CYS A 206 -11.33 6.52 -9.30
CA CYS A 206 -11.96 6.42 -7.99
C CYS A 206 -11.82 7.75 -7.24
N ILE A 207 -12.95 8.32 -6.81
CA ILE A 207 -13.02 9.72 -6.34
C ILE A 207 -12.22 9.98 -5.05
N TYR A 208 -11.98 8.95 -4.24
CA TYR A 208 -11.34 9.01 -2.92
C TYR A 208 -9.85 8.62 -2.94
N CYS A 209 -9.37 8.07 -4.04
CA CYS A 209 -8.10 7.32 -4.06
C CYS A 209 -6.89 8.24 -4.22
N SER A 210 -5.87 8.05 -3.36
CA SER A 210 -4.59 8.75 -3.40
C SER A 210 -3.53 8.11 -4.31
N TYR A 211 -3.74 6.90 -4.81
CA TYR A 211 -2.74 6.23 -5.68
C TYR A 211 -2.31 7.06 -6.91
N PRO A 212 -3.23 7.74 -7.63
CA PRO A 212 -2.82 8.62 -8.72
C PRO A 212 -1.94 9.80 -8.31
N ILE A 213 -1.98 10.20 -7.03
CA ILE A 213 -1.13 11.26 -6.45
C ILE A 213 0.25 10.68 -6.12
N ILE A 214 0.31 9.45 -5.59
CA ILE A 214 1.53 8.78 -5.15
C ILE A 214 2.34 8.26 -6.35
N ASP A 215 1.70 7.45 -7.21
CA ASP A 215 2.35 6.67 -8.28
C ASP A 215 2.06 7.21 -9.69
N GLY A 216 1.22 8.25 -9.80
CA GLY A 216 0.77 8.79 -11.09
C GLY A 216 -0.35 7.98 -11.76
N ARG A 217 -0.90 8.54 -12.85
CA ARG A 217 -2.03 7.95 -13.59
C ARG A 217 -1.61 6.97 -14.68
N LYS A 218 -0.36 7.06 -15.14
CA LYS A 218 0.17 6.15 -16.16
C LYS A 218 0.59 4.84 -15.52
N VAL A 219 -0.07 3.77 -15.90
CA VAL A 219 0.33 2.42 -15.47
C VAL A 219 1.64 2.02 -16.17
N ARG A 220 2.61 1.60 -15.39
CA ARG A 220 3.97 1.19 -15.83
C ARG A 220 4.24 -0.20 -15.29
N THR A 221 4.50 -1.13 -16.19
CA THR A 221 4.83 -2.51 -15.84
C THR A 221 6.33 -2.64 -15.54
N LEU A 222 6.68 -3.46 -14.58
CA LEU A 222 8.05 -3.87 -14.31
C LEU A 222 8.41 -5.10 -15.15
N ASP A 223 9.70 -5.36 -15.29
CA ASP A 223 10.20 -6.49 -16.06
C ASP A 223 9.78 -7.83 -15.43
N THR A 224 9.07 -8.67 -16.18
CA THR A 224 8.54 -9.96 -15.71
C THR A 224 9.65 -10.96 -15.39
N ASP A 225 10.80 -10.92 -16.06
CA ASP A 225 11.92 -11.81 -15.78
C ASP A 225 12.55 -11.47 -14.43
N LEU A 226 12.75 -10.19 -14.12
CA LEU A 226 13.26 -9.75 -12.82
C LEU A 226 12.32 -10.11 -11.66
N ILE A 227 11.01 -10.03 -11.90
CA ILE A 227 9.99 -10.45 -10.91
C ILE A 227 10.09 -11.95 -10.66
N VAL A 228 10.13 -12.75 -11.72
CA VAL A 228 10.21 -14.22 -11.60
C VAL A 228 11.53 -14.65 -10.95
N ASP A 229 12.65 -14.02 -11.30
CA ASP A 229 13.94 -14.28 -10.66
C ASP A 229 13.90 -13.97 -9.15
N THR A 230 13.20 -12.90 -8.78
CA THR A 230 12.99 -12.57 -7.37
C THR A 230 12.15 -13.64 -6.67
N LEU A 231 11.05 -14.10 -7.27
CA LEU A 231 10.22 -15.19 -6.75
C LEU A 231 11.01 -16.50 -6.61
N VAL A 232 11.86 -16.82 -7.58
CA VAL A 232 12.72 -18.01 -7.56
C VAL A 232 13.71 -17.94 -6.41
N ARG A 233 14.36 -16.80 -6.19
CA ARG A 233 15.29 -16.59 -5.04
C ARG A 233 14.56 -16.75 -3.70
N LEU A 234 13.41 -16.09 -3.52
CA LEU A 234 12.61 -16.20 -2.31
C LEU A 234 12.22 -17.65 -2.03
N TYR A 235 11.78 -18.37 -3.06
CA TYR A 235 11.35 -19.76 -2.93
C TYR A 235 12.52 -20.70 -2.62
N LYS A 236 13.61 -20.62 -3.40
CA LYS A 236 14.72 -21.59 -3.32
C LYS A 236 15.68 -21.31 -2.16
N GLU A 237 15.95 -20.03 -1.88
CA GLU A 237 16.98 -19.64 -0.91
C GLU A 237 16.40 -19.43 0.50
N LYS A 238 15.13 -18.94 0.57
CA LYS A 238 14.47 -18.57 1.81
C LYS A 238 13.31 -19.50 2.22
N GLY A 239 12.87 -20.39 1.35
CA GLY A 239 11.69 -21.22 1.60
C GLY A 239 10.37 -20.43 1.66
N ILE A 240 10.38 -19.17 1.19
CA ILE A 240 9.20 -18.30 1.16
C ILE A 240 8.33 -18.70 -0.02
N ASN A 241 7.15 -19.18 0.27
CA ASN A 241 6.23 -19.76 -0.72
C ASN A 241 4.88 -19.04 -0.81
N TYR A 242 4.79 -17.83 -0.25
CA TYR A 242 3.62 -16.96 -0.40
C TYR A 242 4.06 -15.51 -0.57
N VAL A 243 3.56 -14.84 -1.60
CA VAL A 243 3.76 -13.40 -1.84
C VAL A 243 2.42 -12.70 -2.06
N PHE A 244 2.39 -11.39 -1.79
CA PHE A 244 1.25 -10.54 -2.14
C PHE A 244 1.71 -9.51 -3.17
N PHE A 245 1.08 -9.48 -4.34
CA PHE A 245 1.34 -8.44 -5.33
C PHE A 245 0.61 -7.16 -4.93
N THR A 246 1.37 -6.14 -4.53
CA THR A 246 0.88 -4.88 -3.94
C THR A 246 0.64 -3.78 -4.97
N ASP A 247 0.35 -4.16 -6.20
CA ASP A 247 -0.08 -3.21 -7.24
C ASP A 247 -1.39 -2.52 -6.80
N SER A 248 -1.63 -1.30 -7.25
CA SER A 248 -2.89 -0.60 -6.99
C SER A 248 -4.11 -1.41 -7.46
N VAL A 249 -3.99 -2.08 -8.61
CA VAL A 249 -4.90 -3.11 -9.13
C VAL A 249 -4.10 -4.06 -10.02
N PHE A 250 -4.12 -5.36 -9.70
CA PHE A 250 -3.32 -6.35 -10.41
C PHE A 250 -3.79 -6.56 -11.85
N ASN A 251 -5.10 -6.69 -12.08
CA ASN A 251 -5.67 -7.06 -13.38
C ASN A 251 -5.91 -5.89 -14.36
N ILE A 252 -5.06 -4.85 -14.34
CA ILE A 252 -5.15 -3.74 -15.31
C ILE A 252 -4.67 -4.17 -16.71
N HIS A 253 -3.53 -4.86 -16.81
CA HIS A 253 -2.93 -5.30 -18.07
C HIS A 253 -2.92 -6.82 -18.17
N ASN A 254 -4.00 -7.41 -18.71
CA ASN A 254 -4.18 -8.86 -18.73
C ASN A 254 -3.13 -9.61 -19.58
N SER A 255 -2.66 -9.04 -20.70
CA SER A 255 -1.59 -9.66 -21.49
C SER A 255 -0.27 -9.75 -20.73
N TYR A 256 0.12 -8.68 -20.05
CA TYR A 256 1.30 -8.65 -19.18
C TYR A 256 1.15 -9.63 -18.00
N ASN A 257 -0.02 -9.67 -17.38
CA ASN A 257 -0.28 -10.58 -16.26
C ASN A 257 -0.28 -12.05 -16.70
N ALA A 258 -0.76 -12.33 -17.92
CA ALA A 258 -0.69 -13.68 -18.50
C ALA A 258 0.76 -14.09 -18.73
N GLU A 259 1.59 -13.23 -19.33
CA GLU A 259 3.03 -13.46 -19.48
C GLU A 259 3.72 -13.76 -18.14
N LEU A 260 3.47 -12.94 -17.12
CA LEU A 260 4.01 -13.15 -15.77
C LEU A 260 3.59 -14.53 -15.22
N ALA A 261 2.30 -14.87 -15.33
CA ALA A 261 1.78 -16.15 -14.85
C ALA A 261 2.40 -17.34 -15.59
N GLU A 262 2.58 -17.26 -16.91
CA GLU A 262 3.25 -18.29 -17.71
C GLU A 262 4.72 -18.46 -17.29
N LYS A 263 5.44 -17.36 -17.08
CA LYS A 263 6.83 -17.39 -16.60
C LYS A 263 6.95 -18.00 -15.20
N ILE A 264 6.03 -17.68 -14.28
CA ILE A 264 5.96 -18.33 -12.96
C ILE A 264 5.76 -19.85 -13.11
N ILE A 265 4.83 -20.29 -13.96
CA ILE A 265 4.59 -21.73 -14.22
C ILE A 265 5.87 -22.36 -14.78
N LYS A 266 6.49 -21.74 -15.78
CA LYS A 266 7.70 -22.24 -16.45
C LYS A 266 8.89 -22.37 -15.48
N SER A 267 8.99 -21.49 -14.48
CA SER A 267 10.07 -21.55 -13.47
C SER A 267 10.02 -22.79 -12.57
N GLY A 268 8.88 -23.49 -12.52
CA GLY A 268 8.67 -24.72 -11.75
C GLY A 268 8.54 -24.52 -10.24
N ILE A 269 8.62 -23.27 -9.72
CA ILE A 269 8.43 -23.01 -8.30
C ILE A 269 6.98 -23.23 -7.86
N LYS A 270 6.79 -23.60 -6.60
CA LYS A 270 5.45 -23.80 -6.00
C LYS A 270 5.14 -22.66 -5.04
N ILE A 271 4.94 -21.47 -5.60
CA ILE A 271 4.61 -20.28 -4.84
C ILE A 271 3.10 -20.03 -4.90
N ASN A 272 2.51 -19.63 -3.76
CA ASN A 272 1.17 -19.09 -3.73
C ASN A 272 1.24 -17.56 -3.79
N TRP A 273 0.20 -16.93 -4.32
CA TRP A 273 0.13 -15.49 -4.31
C TRP A 273 -1.30 -14.96 -4.15
N GLY A 274 -1.39 -13.74 -3.67
CA GLY A 274 -2.62 -12.95 -3.60
C GLY A 274 -2.38 -11.56 -4.18
N ALA A 275 -3.46 -10.84 -4.51
CA ALA A 275 -3.37 -9.47 -5.00
C ALA A 275 -4.71 -8.72 -4.88
N TYR A 276 -4.64 -7.38 -5.04
CA TYR A 276 -5.83 -6.54 -5.23
C TYR A 276 -6.31 -6.61 -6.67
N PHE A 277 -7.59 -6.87 -6.84
CA PHE A 277 -8.25 -6.97 -8.15
C PHE A 277 -9.42 -5.98 -8.27
N SER A 278 -9.69 -5.57 -9.51
CA SER A 278 -10.96 -5.00 -9.89
C SER A 278 -11.90 -6.13 -10.38
N PRO A 279 -13.20 -6.08 -10.05
CA PRO A 279 -14.14 -7.15 -10.45
C PRO A 279 -14.42 -7.25 -11.95
N HIS A 280 -13.79 -6.50 -12.81
CA HIS A 280 -14.03 -6.53 -14.25
C HIS A 280 -12.80 -6.98 -15.05
N ASN A 281 -12.97 -7.25 -16.34
CA ASN A 281 -11.92 -7.71 -17.24
C ASN A 281 -11.29 -9.06 -16.86
N LEU A 282 -12.03 -9.92 -16.16
CA LEU A 282 -11.64 -11.29 -15.88
C LEU A 282 -12.32 -12.24 -16.86
N THR A 283 -11.60 -13.27 -17.29
CA THR A 283 -12.12 -14.35 -18.13
C THR A 283 -11.83 -15.71 -17.50
N ASP A 284 -12.56 -16.71 -17.91
CA ASP A 284 -12.37 -18.08 -17.41
C ASP A 284 -10.94 -18.59 -17.66
N ASP A 285 -10.43 -18.39 -18.88
CA ASP A 285 -9.08 -18.81 -19.28
C ASP A 285 -8.00 -18.11 -18.45
N LEU A 286 -8.15 -16.80 -18.23
CA LEU A 286 -7.20 -16.01 -17.45
C LEU A 286 -7.20 -16.42 -15.97
N MET A 287 -8.38 -16.66 -15.40
CA MET A 287 -8.50 -17.15 -14.02
C MET A 287 -7.87 -18.54 -13.88
N GLY A 288 -8.10 -19.43 -14.86
CA GLY A 288 -7.45 -20.75 -14.91
C GLY A 288 -5.92 -20.66 -15.00
N LEU A 289 -5.40 -19.73 -15.80
CA LEU A 289 -3.96 -19.47 -15.90
C LEU A 289 -3.38 -18.95 -14.56
N PHE A 290 -4.01 -17.97 -13.96
CA PHE A 290 -3.60 -17.44 -12.65
C PHE A 290 -3.63 -18.51 -11.57
N ARG A 291 -4.67 -19.35 -11.55
CA ARG A 291 -4.75 -20.45 -10.59
C ARG A 291 -3.60 -21.45 -10.74
N ARG A 292 -3.22 -21.80 -11.98
CA ARG A 292 -2.06 -22.67 -12.24
C ARG A 292 -0.72 -22.02 -11.83
N SER A 293 -0.60 -20.69 -11.95
CA SER A 293 0.60 -19.97 -11.53
C SER A 293 0.71 -19.77 -10.00
N GLY A 294 -0.33 -20.17 -9.24
CA GLY A 294 -0.33 -20.13 -7.79
C GLY A 294 -1.27 -19.11 -7.16
N LEU A 295 -2.16 -18.45 -7.93
CA LEU A 295 -3.18 -17.56 -7.37
C LEU A 295 -4.01 -18.32 -6.35
N LYS A 296 -4.06 -17.78 -5.13
CA LYS A 296 -4.79 -18.37 -4.02
C LYS A 296 -5.85 -17.42 -3.45
N HIS A 297 -5.54 -16.13 -3.36
CA HIS A 297 -6.43 -15.14 -2.78
C HIS A 297 -6.59 -13.93 -3.68
N ILE A 298 -7.82 -13.44 -3.80
CA ILE A 298 -8.18 -12.18 -4.42
C ILE A 298 -8.84 -11.26 -3.40
N GLU A 299 -8.39 -10.03 -3.34
CA GLU A 299 -9.02 -8.95 -2.59
C GLU A 299 -9.59 -7.94 -3.58
N PHE A 300 -10.94 -7.97 -3.74
CA PHE A 300 -11.62 -7.07 -4.65
C PHE A 300 -11.87 -5.69 -4.03
N GLY A 301 -11.38 -4.64 -4.68
CA GLY A 301 -11.76 -3.26 -4.38
C GLY A 301 -13.13 -2.93 -4.97
N THR A 302 -14.17 -3.49 -4.39
CA THR A 302 -15.55 -3.41 -4.91
C THR A 302 -16.24 -2.12 -4.48
N GLU A 303 -16.03 -1.69 -3.26
CA GLU A 303 -16.50 -0.50 -2.53
C GLU A 303 -18.01 -0.47 -2.26
N SER A 304 -18.86 -1.03 -3.11
CA SER A 304 -20.30 -1.20 -2.91
C SER A 304 -20.81 -2.41 -3.70
N LEU A 305 -21.97 -2.94 -3.36
CA LEU A 305 -22.70 -3.92 -4.16
C LEU A 305 -23.96 -3.32 -4.83
N CYS A 306 -24.18 -2.01 -4.67
CA CYS A 306 -25.15 -1.24 -5.44
C CYS A 306 -24.46 -0.58 -6.63
N THR A 307 -24.90 -0.89 -7.86
CA THR A 307 -24.28 -0.39 -9.10
C THR A 307 -24.29 1.16 -9.14
N GLU A 308 -25.38 1.79 -8.74
CA GLU A 308 -25.47 3.27 -8.68
C GLU A 308 -24.39 3.83 -7.76
N GLN A 309 -24.19 3.23 -6.60
CA GLN A 309 -23.21 3.70 -5.63
C GLN A 309 -21.77 3.47 -6.10
N MET A 310 -21.50 2.33 -6.76
CA MET A 310 -20.19 2.09 -7.39
C MET A 310 -19.85 3.16 -8.42
N HIS A 311 -20.79 3.53 -9.29
CA HIS A 311 -20.58 4.60 -10.28
C HIS A 311 -20.35 5.96 -9.63
N ARG A 312 -21.04 6.29 -8.54
CA ARG A 312 -20.78 7.52 -7.74
C ARG A 312 -19.37 7.56 -7.18
N TYR A 313 -18.82 6.40 -6.80
CA TYR A 313 -17.44 6.26 -6.31
C TYR A 313 -16.40 6.28 -7.44
N GLY A 314 -16.81 6.41 -8.70
CA GLY A 314 -15.94 6.44 -9.88
C GLY A 314 -15.49 5.08 -10.35
N LYS A 315 -16.22 4.00 -9.98
CA LYS A 315 -15.99 2.66 -10.51
C LYS A 315 -16.60 2.52 -11.90
N ASN A 316 -15.97 1.72 -12.75
CA ASN A 316 -16.37 1.48 -14.14
C ASN A 316 -16.91 0.05 -14.36
N PHE A 317 -17.47 -0.55 -13.33
CA PHE A 317 -18.07 -1.88 -13.36
C PHE A 317 -19.40 -1.88 -12.58
N SER A 318 -20.20 -2.92 -12.79
CA SER A 318 -21.53 -3.13 -12.22
C SER A 318 -21.53 -4.25 -11.20
N PHE A 319 -22.67 -4.45 -10.53
CA PHE A 319 -22.86 -5.63 -9.68
C PHE A 319 -22.80 -6.95 -10.45
N ASP A 320 -23.23 -6.98 -11.72
CA ASP A 320 -23.11 -8.19 -12.55
C ASP A 320 -21.64 -8.57 -12.78
N ASP A 321 -20.75 -7.60 -12.95
CA ASP A 321 -19.29 -7.86 -13.01
C ASP A 321 -18.77 -8.44 -11.69
N VAL A 322 -19.25 -7.92 -10.56
CA VAL A 322 -18.88 -8.42 -9.22
C VAL A 322 -19.35 -9.87 -9.06
N LEU A 323 -20.57 -10.18 -9.43
CA LEU A 323 -21.13 -11.51 -9.33
C LEU A 323 -20.38 -12.50 -10.25
N PHE A 324 -20.17 -12.14 -11.49
CA PHE A 324 -19.42 -12.94 -12.45
C PHE A 324 -17.99 -13.26 -11.98
N SER A 325 -17.26 -12.24 -11.49
CA SER A 325 -15.90 -12.44 -10.99
C SER A 325 -15.86 -13.31 -9.73
N SER A 326 -16.88 -13.21 -8.87
CA SER A 326 -17.05 -14.08 -7.70
C SER A 326 -17.30 -15.52 -8.09
N GLU A 327 -18.14 -15.76 -9.12
CA GLU A 327 -18.40 -17.09 -9.67
C GLU A 327 -17.16 -17.71 -10.32
N LEU A 328 -16.35 -16.91 -11.02
CA LEU A 328 -15.05 -17.38 -11.55
C LEU A 328 -14.12 -17.81 -10.42
N CYS A 329 -14.05 -17.07 -9.31
CA CYS A 329 -13.26 -17.45 -8.15
C CYS A 329 -13.70 -18.81 -7.58
N LEU A 330 -15.01 -19.04 -7.45
CA LEU A 330 -15.55 -20.31 -6.99
C LEU A 330 -15.22 -21.46 -7.96
N LYS A 331 -15.44 -21.25 -9.25
CA LYS A 331 -15.15 -22.23 -10.31
C LYS A 331 -13.70 -22.69 -10.29
N HIS A 332 -12.76 -21.76 -10.08
CA HIS A 332 -11.33 -22.06 -10.08
C HIS A 332 -10.75 -22.35 -8.68
N ASN A 333 -11.59 -22.43 -7.64
CA ASN A 333 -11.18 -22.67 -6.27
C ASN A 333 -10.15 -21.64 -5.78
N VAL A 334 -10.41 -20.36 -6.04
CA VAL A 334 -9.67 -19.19 -5.56
C VAL A 334 -10.46 -18.56 -4.41
N PHE A 335 -9.80 -18.27 -3.32
CA PHE A 335 -10.41 -17.55 -2.19
C PHE A 335 -10.53 -16.07 -2.52
N TYR A 336 -11.64 -15.44 -2.13
CA TYR A 336 -11.85 -14.02 -2.42
C TYR A 336 -12.61 -13.30 -1.30
N ALA A 337 -12.34 -12.01 -1.18
CA ALA A 337 -13.01 -11.09 -0.29
C ALA A 337 -13.37 -9.81 -1.02
N HIS A 338 -14.42 -9.13 -0.56
CA HIS A 338 -14.82 -7.82 -1.07
C HIS A 338 -14.57 -6.75 -0.02
N PHE A 339 -13.75 -5.76 -0.39
CA PHE A 339 -13.55 -4.55 0.40
C PHE A 339 -14.58 -3.52 -0.03
N LEU A 340 -15.28 -2.94 0.95
CA LEU A 340 -16.39 -2.03 0.74
C LEU A 340 -16.17 -0.71 1.49
N ILE A 341 -16.78 0.35 1.00
CA ILE A 341 -16.88 1.65 1.70
C ILE A 341 -18.36 1.93 1.89
N LEU A 342 -18.83 1.90 3.13
CA LEU A 342 -20.21 2.16 3.50
C LEU A 342 -20.34 3.53 4.15
N GLY A 343 -21.42 4.23 3.88
CA GLY A 343 -21.65 5.59 4.36
C GLY A 343 -20.90 6.67 3.58
N GLY A 344 -20.36 6.35 2.40
CA GLY A 344 -19.71 7.34 1.54
C GLY A 344 -20.70 8.31 0.87
N ILE A 345 -20.18 9.17 0.01
CA ILE A 345 -20.99 10.19 -0.67
C ILE A 345 -22.16 9.57 -1.44
N GLY A 346 -23.36 10.11 -1.22
CA GLY A 346 -24.59 9.67 -1.85
C GLY A 346 -25.15 8.35 -1.33
N GLU A 347 -24.57 7.74 -0.27
CA GLU A 347 -25.15 6.58 0.37
C GLU A 347 -26.46 6.95 1.06
N THR A 348 -27.46 6.12 0.84
CA THR A 348 -28.80 6.23 1.43
C THR A 348 -29.18 4.88 2.04
N GLU A 349 -30.25 4.83 2.84
CA GLU A 349 -30.78 3.55 3.32
C GLU A 349 -31.13 2.60 2.17
N LYS A 350 -31.64 3.13 1.04
CA LYS A 350 -31.98 2.34 -0.16
C LYS A 350 -30.73 1.68 -0.76
N THR A 351 -29.65 2.44 -1.00
CA THR A 351 -28.42 1.89 -1.61
C THR A 351 -27.70 0.94 -0.67
N LEU A 352 -27.75 1.20 0.64
CA LEU A 352 -27.24 0.29 1.67
C LEU A 352 -28.02 -1.03 1.68
N ARG A 353 -29.36 -0.97 1.67
CA ARG A 353 -30.23 -2.15 1.60
C ARG A 353 -29.95 -2.97 0.36
N GLU A 354 -29.83 -2.35 -0.81
CA GLU A 354 -29.46 -3.03 -2.07
C GLU A 354 -28.11 -3.72 -1.94
N THR A 355 -27.11 -3.08 -1.29
CA THR A 355 -25.80 -3.68 -1.04
C THR A 355 -25.94 -4.95 -0.16
N MET A 356 -26.75 -4.90 0.89
CA MET A 356 -26.98 -6.06 1.75
C MET A 356 -27.70 -7.20 1.01
N GLU A 357 -28.75 -6.89 0.26
CA GLU A 357 -29.49 -7.87 -0.56
C GLU A 357 -28.61 -8.52 -1.62
N ASN A 358 -27.77 -7.73 -2.29
CA ASN A 358 -26.83 -8.23 -3.28
C ASN A 358 -25.73 -9.11 -2.68
N SER A 359 -25.34 -8.87 -1.43
CA SER A 359 -24.39 -9.73 -0.71
C SER A 359 -24.88 -11.17 -0.56
N LEU A 360 -26.20 -11.38 -0.48
CA LEU A 360 -26.80 -12.71 -0.41
C LEU A 360 -26.55 -13.56 -1.66
N LYS A 361 -26.35 -12.94 -2.82
CA LYS A 361 -26.08 -13.61 -4.11
C LYS A 361 -24.61 -14.07 -4.21
N ILE A 362 -23.69 -13.50 -3.40
CA ILE A 362 -22.27 -13.82 -3.39
C ILE A 362 -22.02 -14.94 -2.37
N LYS A 363 -21.46 -16.05 -2.79
CA LYS A 363 -21.26 -17.25 -1.97
C LYS A 363 -19.81 -17.35 -1.47
N TYR A 364 -19.64 -17.80 -0.23
CA TYR A 364 -18.32 -18.11 0.35
C TYR A 364 -17.30 -16.95 0.31
N SER A 365 -17.77 -15.69 0.47
CA SER A 365 -16.95 -14.50 0.55
C SER A 365 -16.83 -13.99 2.00
N VAL A 366 -15.85 -13.13 2.22
CA VAL A 366 -15.76 -12.24 3.37
C VAL A 366 -15.96 -10.82 2.87
N PHE A 367 -16.71 -10.00 3.61
CA PHE A 367 -16.93 -8.59 3.34
C PHE A 367 -16.22 -7.76 4.39
N PHE A 368 -15.33 -6.87 3.96
CA PHE A 368 -14.59 -5.94 4.81
C PHE A 368 -15.08 -4.52 4.56
N PRO A 369 -16.06 -4.01 5.32
CA PRO A 369 -16.55 -2.66 5.16
C PRO A 369 -15.63 -1.65 5.87
N TYR A 370 -15.22 -0.61 5.16
CA TYR A 370 -14.74 0.64 5.74
C TYR A 370 -15.92 1.59 5.91
N ILE A 371 -15.93 2.36 6.99
CA ILE A 371 -17.04 3.28 7.29
C ILE A 371 -16.66 4.70 6.93
N GLY A 372 -17.41 5.33 6.02
CA GLY A 372 -17.08 6.64 5.45
C GLY A 372 -15.87 6.60 4.54
N MET A 373 -15.63 7.69 3.82
CA MET A 373 -14.52 7.85 2.89
C MET A 373 -13.46 8.77 3.46
N ARG A 374 -12.22 8.30 3.63
CA ARG A 374 -11.08 9.16 3.97
C ARG A 374 -10.90 10.24 2.90
N ILE A 375 -10.92 11.51 3.30
CA ILE A 375 -10.72 12.64 2.38
C ILE A 375 -9.22 12.93 2.32
N TYR A 376 -8.61 12.77 1.14
CA TYR A 376 -7.23 13.12 0.88
C TYR A 376 -7.13 14.39 0.03
N PRO A 377 -6.08 15.23 0.21
CA PRO A 377 -5.87 16.42 -0.59
C PRO A 377 -5.70 16.06 -2.07
N GLY A 378 -6.17 16.94 -2.96
CA GLY A 378 -6.04 16.77 -4.40
C GLY A 378 -7.01 15.75 -5.03
N THR A 379 -7.79 15.00 -4.23
CA THR A 379 -8.77 14.04 -4.75
C THR A 379 -10.06 14.72 -5.23
N PRO A 380 -10.82 14.08 -6.14
CA PRO A 380 -12.17 14.54 -6.46
C PRO A 380 -13.08 14.65 -5.23
N LEU A 381 -12.97 13.71 -4.29
CA LEU A 381 -13.75 13.67 -3.05
C LEU A 381 -13.54 14.94 -2.20
N GLN A 382 -12.32 15.49 -2.14
CA GLN A 382 -12.08 16.75 -1.42
C GLN A 382 -12.94 17.87 -1.97
N ARG A 383 -12.96 18.05 -3.31
CA ARG A 383 -13.79 19.10 -3.93
C ARG A 383 -15.29 18.90 -3.70
N MET A 384 -15.73 17.65 -3.73
CA MET A 384 -17.14 17.31 -3.43
C MET A 384 -17.46 17.59 -1.96
N ALA A 385 -16.59 17.21 -1.04
CA ALA A 385 -16.78 17.45 0.39
C ALA A 385 -16.81 18.94 0.77
N ILE A 386 -16.03 19.78 0.06
CA ILE A 386 -16.09 21.25 0.20
C ILE A 386 -17.43 21.77 -0.31
N ALA A 387 -17.88 21.31 -1.49
CA ALA A 387 -19.15 21.72 -2.06
C ALA A 387 -20.36 21.34 -1.19
N ASP A 388 -20.27 20.20 -0.51
CA ASP A 388 -21.30 19.71 0.42
C ASP A 388 -21.16 20.30 1.85
N GLY A 389 -20.19 21.21 2.07
CA GLY A 389 -19.97 21.86 3.37
C GLY A 389 -19.48 20.90 4.48
N LYS A 390 -18.93 19.74 4.14
CA LYS A 390 -18.40 18.76 5.09
C LYS A 390 -17.01 19.14 5.61
N ILE A 391 -16.26 19.91 4.82
CA ILE A 391 -14.94 20.45 5.15
C ILE A 391 -14.81 21.86 4.58
N SER A 392 -13.87 22.63 5.12
CA SER A 392 -13.46 23.92 4.57
C SER A 392 -12.39 23.76 3.47
N ALA A 393 -12.24 24.73 2.60
CA ALA A 393 -11.18 24.76 1.60
C ALA A 393 -9.78 24.91 2.22
N GLU A 394 -9.72 25.48 3.44
CA GLU A 394 -8.52 25.71 4.22
C GLU A 394 -8.11 24.48 5.07
N ASP A 395 -8.95 23.45 5.14
CA ASP A 395 -8.66 22.26 5.92
C ASP A 395 -7.43 21.54 5.34
N THR A 396 -6.45 21.32 6.18
CA THR A 396 -5.20 20.64 5.78
C THR A 396 -5.39 19.15 5.52
N LEU A 397 -6.45 18.56 6.06
CA LEU A 397 -6.78 17.13 6.02
C LEU A 397 -5.68 16.21 6.59
N LEU A 398 -4.69 16.78 7.28
CA LEU A 398 -3.62 16.02 7.92
C LEU A 398 -4.17 15.14 9.04
N GLU A 399 -5.10 15.70 9.83
CA GLU A 399 -5.90 14.88 10.76
C GLU A 399 -6.89 14.01 9.98
N PRO A 400 -7.10 12.75 10.40
CA PRO A 400 -7.97 11.83 9.69
C PRO A 400 -9.42 12.34 9.59
N THR A 401 -9.79 12.87 8.43
CA THR A 401 -11.10 13.45 8.13
C THR A 401 -11.84 12.59 7.11
N TYR A 402 -13.10 12.30 7.38
CA TYR A 402 -13.90 11.37 6.59
C TYR A 402 -15.17 12.04 6.08
N TYR A 403 -15.52 11.75 4.82
CA TYR A 403 -16.87 12.00 4.32
C TYR A 403 -17.80 10.90 4.82
N LEU A 404 -18.84 11.31 5.52
CA LEU A 404 -19.93 10.42 5.94
C LEU A 404 -21.24 11.02 5.46
N SER A 405 -22.08 10.23 4.79
CA SER A 405 -23.42 10.64 4.37
C SER A 405 -24.29 10.91 5.59
N ASP A 406 -25.11 11.98 5.52
CA ASP A 406 -26.02 12.34 6.60
C ASP A 406 -27.12 11.27 6.83
N ASP A 407 -27.47 10.53 5.78
CA ASP A 407 -28.46 9.44 5.83
C ASP A 407 -27.91 8.13 6.34
N PHE A 408 -26.58 8.04 6.61
CA PHE A 408 -25.96 6.80 7.03
C PHE A 408 -26.03 6.59 8.54
N ASN A 409 -26.55 5.41 8.94
CA ASN A 409 -26.61 4.97 10.32
C ASN A 409 -25.82 3.68 10.52
N LEU A 410 -24.72 3.73 11.29
CA LEU A 410 -23.84 2.59 11.52
C LEU A 410 -24.54 1.44 12.26
N ALA A 411 -25.39 1.74 13.24
CA ALA A 411 -26.10 0.69 14.00
C ALA A 411 -27.07 -0.07 13.10
N GLU A 412 -27.79 0.64 12.23
CA GLU A 412 -28.69 0.04 11.25
C GLU A 412 -27.91 -0.76 10.19
N CYS A 413 -26.76 -0.24 9.72
CA CYS A 413 -25.88 -0.95 8.81
C CYS A 413 -25.42 -2.30 9.41
N ARG A 414 -24.97 -2.31 10.67
CA ARG A 414 -24.57 -3.54 11.38
C ARG A 414 -25.72 -4.52 11.55
N ARG A 415 -26.92 -4.00 11.86
CA ARG A 415 -28.13 -4.83 11.99
C ARG A 415 -28.44 -5.52 10.66
N MET A 416 -28.48 -4.77 9.56
CA MET A 416 -28.73 -5.30 8.21
C MET A 416 -27.64 -6.33 7.82
N ALA A 417 -26.37 -6.03 8.06
CA ALA A 417 -25.26 -6.93 7.77
C ALA A 417 -25.41 -8.27 8.54
N ALA A 418 -25.76 -8.21 9.82
CA ALA A 418 -25.99 -9.40 10.65
C ALA A 418 -27.15 -10.24 10.13
N GLU A 419 -28.23 -9.62 9.67
CA GLU A 419 -29.40 -10.30 9.09
C GLU A 419 -29.10 -11.08 7.82
N THR A 420 -28.06 -10.69 7.05
CA THR A 420 -27.62 -11.45 5.87
C THR A 420 -27.04 -12.83 6.22
N GLY A 421 -26.56 -13.02 7.45
CA GLY A 421 -25.84 -14.23 7.87
C GLY A 421 -24.48 -14.43 7.20
N LYS A 422 -24.01 -13.48 6.37
CA LYS A 422 -22.70 -13.51 5.71
C LYS A 422 -21.58 -13.09 6.68
N ALA A 423 -20.34 -13.28 6.26
CA ALA A 423 -19.16 -12.86 7.00
C ALA A 423 -18.85 -11.39 6.73
N TRP A 424 -19.41 -10.50 7.53
CA TRP A 424 -19.08 -9.08 7.57
C TRP A 424 -18.13 -8.82 8.72
N ILE A 425 -16.96 -8.26 8.43
CA ILE A 425 -15.91 -7.97 9.44
C ILE A 425 -15.68 -6.46 9.46
N PHE A 426 -16.22 -5.81 10.47
CA PHE A 426 -16.10 -4.37 10.63
C PHE A 426 -14.72 -4.00 11.20
N PRO A 427 -14.25 -2.74 11.00
CA PRO A 427 -12.91 -2.34 11.40
C PRO A 427 -12.60 -2.42 12.90
N ASP A 428 -13.60 -2.40 13.75
CA ASP A 428 -13.51 -2.52 15.22
C ASP A 428 -13.81 -3.94 15.74
N ASP A 429 -14.07 -4.90 14.84
CA ASP A 429 -14.17 -6.30 15.24
C ASP A 429 -12.78 -6.83 15.64
N PRO A 430 -12.64 -7.63 16.71
CA PRO A 430 -11.35 -8.09 17.23
C PRO A 430 -10.73 -9.20 16.35
N LEU A 431 -10.43 -8.86 15.11
CA LEU A 431 -9.98 -9.80 14.10
C LEU A 431 -8.50 -10.22 14.28
N ALA A 432 -7.65 -9.33 14.77
CA ALA A 432 -6.21 -9.58 14.90
C ALA A 432 -5.90 -10.78 15.79
N ASP A 433 -6.55 -10.88 16.94
CA ASP A 433 -6.38 -11.99 17.88
C ASP A 433 -6.84 -13.33 17.28
N ASP A 434 -7.94 -13.32 16.55
CA ASP A 434 -8.48 -14.51 15.88
C ASP A 434 -7.58 -14.94 14.72
N ILE A 435 -7.03 -13.99 13.98
CA ILE A 435 -6.05 -14.23 12.91
C ILE A 435 -4.79 -14.87 13.48
N GLU A 436 -4.24 -14.34 14.56
CA GLU A 436 -3.03 -14.88 15.17
C GLU A 436 -3.26 -16.29 15.74
N ARG A 437 -4.37 -16.50 16.46
CA ARG A 437 -4.75 -17.85 16.93
C ARG A 437 -4.91 -18.84 15.77
N MET A 438 -5.59 -18.44 14.69
CA MET A 438 -5.76 -19.30 13.52
C MET A 438 -4.41 -19.60 12.82
N ARG A 439 -3.51 -18.62 12.75
CA ARG A 439 -2.17 -18.81 12.19
C ARG A 439 -1.36 -19.85 12.97
N VAL A 440 -1.35 -19.74 14.30
CA VAL A 440 -0.67 -20.69 15.17
C VAL A 440 -1.29 -22.08 15.07
N VAL A 441 -2.61 -22.19 15.19
CA VAL A 441 -3.33 -23.49 15.19
C VAL A 441 -3.23 -24.18 13.83
N LYS A 442 -3.39 -23.45 12.73
CA LYS A 442 -3.40 -24.01 11.38
C LYS A 442 -2.00 -24.14 10.76
N LYS A 443 -0.97 -23.54 11.36
CA LYS A 443 0.42 -23.52 10.84
C LYS A 443 0.49 -23.07 9.37
N LYS A 444 -0.36 -22.13 8.97
CA LYS A 444 -0.47 -21.65 7.58
C LYS A 444 0.15 -20.28 7.40
N LYS A 445 0.69 -20.06 6.21
CA LYS A 445 1.25 -18.79 5.75
C LYS A 445 0.32 -18.13 4.72
N GLY A 446 0.48 -16.82 4.55
CA GLY A 446 -0.32 -15.99 3.67
C GLY A 446 -1.58 -15.45 4.34
N LEU A 447 -2.50 -14.96 3.52
CA LEU A 447 -3.82 -14.50 3.98
C LEU A 447 -4.59 -15.67 4.58
N ILE A 448 -5.26 -15.42 5.68
CA ILE A 448 -5.98 -16.46 6.45
C ILE A 448 -7.45 -16.11 6.68
N TRP A 449 -7.94 -14.98 6.15
CA TRP A 449 -9.34 -14.61 6.25
C TRP A 449 -10.28 -15.61 5.54
N GLU A 450 -9.76 -16.50 4.70
CA GLU A 450 -10.55 -17.58 4.11
C GLU A 450 -11.26 -18.48 5.13
N TYR A 451 -10.78 -18.50 6.36
CA TYR A 451 -11.44 -19.26 7.45
C TYR A 451 -12.67 -18.56 8.04
N LEU A 452 -12.88 -17.29 7.74
CA LEU A 452 -14.03 -16.51 8.19
C LEU A 452 -15.23 -16.63 7.26
N ARG A 453 -15.05 -17.24 6.09
CA ARG A 453 -16.10 -17.35 5.06
C ARG A 453 -17.32 -18.10 5.56
N LYS A 454 -18.47 -17.61 5.15
CA LYS A 454 -19.77 -18.26 5.33
C LYS A 454 -20.40 -18.54 3.97
N PRO A 455 -21.31 -19.55 3.87
CA PRO A 455 -22.01 -19.88 2.64
C PRO A 455 -22.78 -18.73 2.01
#